data_a10674eb22f327832043adc2b42465ca
#
_entry.id   a10674eb22f327832043adc2b42465ca
#
_cell.length_a   1.000
_cell.length_b   1.000
_cell.length_c   1.000
_cell.angle_alpha   90.00
_cell.angle_beta   90.00
_cell.angle_gamma   90.00
#
_symmetry.space_group_name_H-M   'P 1'
#
loop_
_entity.id
_entity.type
_entity.pdbx_description
1 polymer ?
#
loop_
_entity_poly.entity_id
_entity_poly.type
_entity_poly.pdbx_seq_one_letter_code
_entity_poly.pdbx_strand_id
1 'polypeptide(L)'
;MTTPLWSLPELGALLKLELFQRAGSFKPRGALTVMRTLDADALARGVTAASAGNHAMAVGYAAQVLGTTAKVAMPRNANPGRIEGCRRYGAEVVLVDDISSVFAESMRIAKEEGRTFVHPFEGPQTALGTATLGLELLDQAGLDLDAVIVPIGGGGLCAGVAAAIKLAAPRCLVFGVERIGADSMHRSFAAGTVQSIPKVRTIADSLGAPYALPYSFELCRRYVDELVMIDDDQLREAMRLLFRHAKLAVEPAGAASTAALLGPLRERLAGKRVAAIVCGSNIDERSFATLLEQHGPTTDSLGA
;
A
#
# COMPACT_ATOMS: atom_id res chain seq x y z
N MET A 1 3.73 8.44 -12.83
CA MET A 1 5.06 8.32 -13.44
C MET A 1 5.49 6.88 -13.37
N THR A 2 6.34 6.42 -14.29
CA THR A 2 6.96 5.08 -14.23
C THR A 2 7.98 5.04 -13.09
N THR A 3 7.91 4.00 -12.25
CA THR A 3 8.84 3.80 -11.14
C THR A 3 9.92 2.78 -11.51
N PRO A 4 11.12 2.84 -10.90
CA PRO A 4 12.17 1.89 -11.21
C PRO A 4 11.79 0.44 -10.87
N LEU A 5 12.27 -0.48 -11.70
CA LEU A 5 12.42 -1.90 -11.36
C LEU A 5 13.92 -2.18 -11.17
N TRP A 6 14.30 -2.65 -10.00
CA TRP A 6 15.70 -2.85 -9.64
C TRP A 6 15.98 -4.29 -9.25
N SER A 7 16.94 -4.90 -9.92
CA SER A 7 17.45 -6.23 -9.53
C SER A 7 18.36 -6.08 -8.30
N LEU A 8 18.01 -6.77 -7.23
CA LEU A 8 18.82 -6.84 -6.00
C LEU A 8 19.30 -8.29 -5.81
N PRO A 9 20.52 -8.62 -6.28
CA PRO A 9 21.05 -9.99 -6.24
C PRO A 9 21.09 -10.59 -4.84
N GLU A 10 21.36 -9.77 -3.81
CA GLU A 10 21.41 -10.17 -2.40
C GLU A 10 20.06 -10.71 -1.89
N LEU A 11 18.96 -10.30 -2.50
CA LEU A 11 17.63 -10.81 -2.20
C LEU A 11 17.14 -11.84 -3.23
N GLY A 12 17.86 -12.03 -4.35
CA GLY A 12 17.43 -12.88 -5.45
C GLY A 12 16.13 -12.41 -6.11
N ALA A 13 15.83 -11.12 -6.10
CA ALA A 13 14.54 -10.58 -6.52
C ALA A 13 14.65 -9.26 -7.28
N LEU A 14 13.60 -8.97 -8.05
CA LEU A 14 13.34 -7.66 -8.64
C LEU A 14 12.49 -6.83 -7.67
N LEU A 15 12.93 -5.63 -7.35
CA LEU A 15 12.20 -4.69 -6.49
C LEU A 15 11.48 -3.66 -7.35
N LYS A 16 10.15 -3.63 -7.31
CA LYS A 16 9.34 -2.57 -7.92
C LYS A 16 9.19 -1.41 -6.95
N LEU A 17 9.89 -0.31 -7.22
CA LEU A 17 10.16 0.76 -6.28
C LEU A 17 9.06 1.84 -6.29
N GLU A 18 7.86 1.50 -5.83
CA GLU A 18 6.73 2.44 -5.70
C GLU A 18 6.94 3.50 -4.60
N LEU A 19 7.90 3.30 -3.73
CA LEU A 19 8.33 4.33 -2.77
C LEU A 19 8.83 5.60 -3.48
N PHE A 20 9.29 5.51 -4.73
CA PHE A 20 9.71 6.66 -5.54
C PHE A 20 8.57 7.28 -6.36
N GLN A 21 7.36 6.75 -6.28
CA GLN A 21 6.20 7.38 -6.89
C GLN A 21 5.93 8.74 -6.23
N ARG A 22 5.22 9.63 -6.91
CA ARG A 22 4.77 10.90 -6.33
C ARG A 22 4.08 10.64 -4.98
N ALA A 23 4.25 11.53 -4.03
CA ALA A 23 3.78 11.39 -2.66
C ALA A 23 4.36 10.18 -1.89
N GLY A 24 5.53 9.63 -2.32
CA GLY A 24 6.29 8.62 -1.58
C GLY A 24 5.64 7.24 -1.46
N SER A 25 4.62 6.92 -2.28
CA SER A 25 3.94 5.63 -2.27
C SER A 25 3.11 5.40 -3.54
N PHE A 26 2.64 4.16 -3.77
CA PHE A 26 1.79 3.80 -4.91
C PHE A 26 0.44 4.52 -4.96
N LYS A 27 -0.03 5.10 -3.86
CA LYS A 27 -1.39 5.65 -3.68
C LYS A 27 -1.83 6.66 -4.74
N PRO A 28 -0.97 7.53 -5.32
CA PRO A 28 -1.36 8.42 -6.40
C PRO A 28 -1.92 7.72 -7.64
N ARG A 29 -1.55 6.46 -7.91
CA ARG A 29 -2.10 5.70 -9.04
C ARG A 29 -3.61 5.55 -8.94
N GLY A 30 -4.11 5.14 -7.77
CA GLY A 30 -5.56 5.04 -7.51
C GLY A 30 -6.22 6.40 -7.38
N ALA A 31 -5.67 7.30 -6.57
CA ALA A 31 -6.26 8.61 -6.31
C ALA A 31 -6.46 9.43 -7.59
N LEU A 32 -5.43 9.52 -8.46
CA LEU A 32 -5.53 10.20 -9.74
C LEU A 32 -6.56 9.56 -10.67
N THR A 33 -6.62 8.22 -10.73
CA THR A 33 -7.57 7.53 -11.59
C THR A 33 -9.01 7.80 -11.15
N VAL A 34 -9.30 7.74 -9.84
CA VAL A 34 -10.61 8.11 -9.30
C VAL A 34 -10.93 9.56 -9.60
N MET A 35 -10.04 10.49 -9.28
CA MET A 35 -10.35 11.92 -9.40
C MET A 35 -10.44 12.42 -10.85
N ARG A 36 -9.82 11.74 -11.81
CA ARG A 36 -9.99 12.01 -13.26
C ARG A 36 -11.35 11.63 -13.83
N THR A 37 -12.16 10.86 -13.10
CA THR A 37 -13.54 10.54 -13.50
C THR A 37 -14.56 11.57 -13.02
N LEU A 38 -14.13 12.54 -12.20
CA LEU A 38 -14.99 13.59 -11.69
C LEU A 38 -15.26 14.63 -12.78
N ASP A 39 -16.51 15.08 -12.85
CA ASP A 39 -16.91 16.19 -13.70
C ASP A 39 -16.41 17.55 -13.17
N ALA A 40 -16.60 18.60 -13.96
CA ALA A 40 -16.16 19.95 -13.60
C ALA A 40 -16.80 20.46 -12.30
N ASP A 41 -18.07 20.16 -12.07
CA ASP A 41 -18.78 20.60 -10.88
C ASP A 41 -18.28 19.89 -9.61
N ALA A 42 -18.01 18.58 -9.69
CA ALA A 42 -17.42 17.83 -8.60
C ALA A 42 -15.98 18.31 -8.29
N LEU A 43 -15.18 18.59 -9.33
CA LEU A 43 -13.84 19.17 -9.16
C LEU A 43 -13.91 20.57 -8.56
N ALA A 44 -14.90 21.41 -8.95
CA ALA A 44 -15.06 22.74 -8.37
C ALA A 44 -15.39 22.69 -6.87
N ARG A 45 -16.20 21.73 -6.43
CA ARG A 45 -16.49 21.52 -4.99
C ARG A 45 -15.31 20.92 -4.21
N GLY A 46 -14.41 20.24 -4.89
CA GLY A 46 -13.24 19.60 -4.28
C GLY A 46 -13.51 18.18 -3.76
N VAL A 47 -12.48 17.61 -3.15
CA VAL A 47 -12.50 16.22 -2.66
C VAL A 47 -12.22 16.14 -1.17
N THR A 48 -12.59 15.01 -0.56
CA THR A 48 -12.23 14.67 0.82
C THR A 48 -11.77 13.21 0.92
N ALA A 49 -10.96 12.92 1.92
CA ALA A 49 -10.46 11.58 2.18
C ALA A 49 -10.21 11.34 3.68
N ALA A 50 -10.29 10.07 4.06
CA ALA A 50 -9.97 9.54 5.38
C ALA A 50 -8.66 8.75 5.33
N SER A 51 -7.62 9.19 6.04
CA SER A 51 -6.36 8.41 6.09
C SER A 51 -5.40 8.97 7.13
N ALA A 52 -4.65 8.07 7.79
CA ALA A 52 -3.54 8.44 8.65
C ALA A 52 -2.24 8.80 7.88
N GLY A 53 -2.22 8.74 6.53
CA GLY A 53 -0.95 8.97 5.81
C GLY A 53 -1.01 8.93 4.30
N ASN A 54 -0.52 7.84 3.71
CA ASN A 54 -0.23 7.74 2.27
C ASN A 54 -1.38 8.14 1.35
N HIS A 55 -2.61 7.77 1.70
CA HIS A 55 -3.77 8.11 0.88
C HIS A 55 -4.12 9.61 0.97
N ALA A 56 -4.05 10.22 2.15
CA ALA A 56 -4.28 11.65 2.32
C ALA A 56 -3.28 12.47 1.50
N MET A 57 -1.98 12.13 1.55
CA MET A 57 -0.95 12.75 0.72
C MET A 57 -1.22 12.58 -0.78
N ALA A 58 -1.65 11.38 -1.19
CA ALA A 58 -1.96 11.09 -2.59
C ALA A 58 -3.17 11.87 -3.11
N VAL A 59 -4.20 12.05 -2.29
CA VAL A 59 -5.38 12.87 -2.63
C VAL A 59 -5.00 14.34 -2.70
N GLY A 60 -4.18 14.86 -1.78
CA GLY A 60 -3.63 16.22 -1.86
C GLY A 60 -2.83 16.44 -3.14
N TYR A 61 -1.90 15.53 -3.46
CA TYR A 61 -1.15 15.57 -4.71
C TYR A 61 -2.07 15.54 -5.96
N ALA A 62 -3.05 14.64 -5.96
CA ALA A 62 -3.98 14.53 -7.09
C ALA A 62 -4.84 15.79 -7.26
N ALA A 63 -5.25 16.40 -6.14
CA ALA A 63 -5.98 17.67 -6.16
C ALA A 63 -5.14 18.81 -6.76
N GLN A 64 -3.86 18.91 -6.35
CA GLN A 64 -2.93 19.89 -6.91
C GLN A 64 -2.76 19.70 -8.43
N VAL A 65 -2.59 18.44 -8.90
CA VAL A 65 -2.43 18.12 -10.34
C VAL A 65 -3.67 18.47 -11.15
N LEU A 66 -4.87 18.30 -10.58
CA LEU A 66 -6.14 18.51 -11.27
C LEU A 66 -6.72 19.92 -11.06
N GLY A 67 -6.01 20.79 -10.34
CA GLY A 67 -6.48 22.17 -10.08
C GLY A 67 -7.71 22.24 -9.19
N THR A 68 -7.91 21.27 -8.29
CA THR A 68 -9.00 21.23 -7.32
C THR A 68 -8.47 21.32 -5.88
N THR A 69 -9.38 21.32 -4.89
CA THR A 69 -9.02 21.39 -3.48
C THR A 69 -9.25 20.05 -2.78
N ALA A 70 -8.37 19.71 -1.84
CA ALA A 70 -8.52 18.54 -0.97
C ALA A 70 -8.65 18.97 0.49
N LYS A 71 -9.62 18.37 1.20
CA LYS A 71 -9.78 18.49 2.65
C LYS A 71 -9.76 17.08 3.25
N VAL A 72 -8.72 16.77 4.02
CA VAL A 72 -8.44 15.39 4.46
C VAL A 72 -8.56 15.29 5.98
N ALA A 73 -9.30 14.30 6.47
CA ALA A 73 -9.34 13.98 7.88
C ALA A 73 -8.21 13.02 8.23
N MET A 74 -7.47 13.36 9.30
CA MET A 74 -6.34 12.58 9.80
C MET A 74 -6.42 12.48 11.34
N PRO A 75 -5.96 11.37 11.94
CA PRO A 75 -5.87 11.31 13.38
C PRO A 75 -4.75 12.24 13.89
N ARG A 76 -4.94 12.88 15.03
CA ARG A 76 -3.98 13.82 15.62
C ARG A 76 -2.63 13.19 15.93
N ASN A 77 -2.60 11.90 16.21
CA ASN A 77 -1.40 11.11 16.44
C ASN A 77 -0.79 10.50 15.17
N ALA A 78 -1.24 10.91 13.98
CA ALA A 78 -0.61 10.51 12.73
C ALA A 78 0.85 11.01 12.68
N ASN A 79 1.68 10.30 11.92
CA ASN A 79 3.08 10.69 11.72
C ASN A 79 3.18 12.16 11.27
N PRO A 80 3.95 13.02 11.97
CA PRO A 80 4.04 14.44 11.65
C PRO A 80 4.49 14.73 10.22
N GLY A 81 5.42 13.92 9.69
CA GLY A 81 5.90 14.04 8.31
C GLY A 81 4.80 13.80 7.26
N ARG A 82 3.81 12.93 7.57
CA ARG A 82 2.66 12.70 6.70
C ARG A 82 1.65 13.84 6.75
N ILE A 83 1.40 14.41 7.94
CA ILE A 83 0.56 15.62 8.09
C ILE A 83 1.15 16.77 7.30
N GLU A 84 2.43 17.02 7.47
CA GLU A 84 3.14 18.07 6.74
C GLU A 84 3.20 17.80 5.22
N GLY A 85 3.38 16.53 4.82
CA GLY A 85 3.30 16.11 3.43
C GLY A 85 1.95 16.43 2.77
N CYS A 86 0.84 16.25 3.49
CA CYS A 86 -0.50 16.64 3.00
C CYS A 86 -0.58 18.15 2.79
N ARG A 87 -0.13 18.97 3.76
CA ARG A 87 -0.12 20.44 3.67
C ARG A 87 0.75 20.94 2.53
N ARG A 88 1.91 20.30 2.30
CA ARG A 88 2.83 20.63 1.20
C ARG A 88 2.20 20.45 -0.18
N TYR A 89 1.24 19.52 -0.32
CA TYR A 89 0.42 19.37 -1.52
C TYR A 89 -0.82 20.28 -1.54
N GLY A 90 -0.93 21.21 -0.59
CA GLY A 90 -2.04 22.17 -0.52
C GLY A 90 -3.34 21.60 0.05
N ALA A 91 -3.32 20.41 0.66
CA ALA A 91 -4.50 19.86 1.30
C ALA A 91 -4.77 20.55 2.66
N GLU A 92 -6.02 20.90 2.91
CA GLU A 92 -6.51 21.26 4.24
C GLU A 92 -6.58 20.00 5.11
N VAL A 93 -5.90 19.99 6.26
CA VAL A 93 -5.86 18.85 7.16
C VAL A 93 -6.74 19.10 8.36
N VAL A 94 -7.78 18.29 8.53
CA VAL A 94 -8.65 18.26 9.69
C VAL A 94 -8.18 17.16 10.65
N LEU A 95 -7.69 17.56 11.82
CA LEU A 95 -7.20 16.62 12.81
C LEU A 95 -8.32 16.22 13.77
N VAL A 96 -8.54 14.91 13.89
CA VAL A 96 -9.48 14.29 14.85
C VAL A 96 -8.72 13.53 15.94
N ASP A 97 -9.33 13.39 17.11
CA ASP A 97 -8.64 12.80 18.27
C ASP A 97 -8.51 11.28 18.16
N ASP A 98 -9.45 10.60 17.51
CA ASP A 98 -9.50 9.16 17.40
C ASP A 98 -9.47 8.70 15.92
N ILE A 99 -8.71 7.65 15.65
CA ILE A 99 -8.63 7.01 14.32
C ILE A 99 -10.02 6.50 13.87
N SER A 100 -10.87 6.07 14.77
CA SER A 100 -12.23 5.63 14.46
C SER A 100 -13.12 6.76 13.93
N SER A 101 -12.82 8.01 14.30
CA SER A 101 -13.56 9.20 13.88
C SER A 101 -13.13 9.76 12.53
N VAL A 102 -11.97 9.32 12.00
CA VAL A 102 -11.41 9.86 10.73
C VAL A 102 -12.37 9.66 9.57
N PHE A 103 -12.95 8.48 9.48
CA PHE A 103 -13.88 8.15 8.39
C PHE A 103 -15.19 8.94 8.51
N ALA A 104 -15.74 8.98 9.73
CA ALA A 104 -16.97 9.73 10.02
C ALA A 104 -16.81 11.23 9.71
N GLU A 105 -15.68 11.83 10.09
CA GLU A 105 -15.38 13.23 9.79
C GLU A 105 -15.26 13.48 8.28
N SER A 106 -14.58 12.60 7.54
CA SER A 106 -14.50 12.72 6.07
C SER A 106 -15.88 12.64 5.41
N MET A 107 -16.77 11.77 5.91
CA MET A 107 -18.14 11.65 5.40
C MET A 107 -18.98 12.86 5.77
N ARG A 108 -18.77 13.46 6.96
CA ARG A 108 -19.39 14.72 7.35
C ARG A 108 -18.98 15.85 6.38
N ILE A 109 -17.67 15.99 6.14
CA ILE A 109 -17.14 16.97 5.17
C ILE A 109 -17.75 16.75 3.77
N ALA A 110 -17.81 15.51 3.30
CA ALA A 110 -18.41 15.18 2.01
C ALA A 110 -19.87 15.65 1.93
N LYS A 111 -20.66 15.40 2.96
CA LYS A 111 -22.08 15.74 3.02
C LYS A 111 -22.31 17.26 3.16
N GLU A 112 -21.60 17.92 4.05
CA GLU A 112 -21.83 19.33 4.38
C GLU A 112 -21.24 20.30 3.34
N GLU A 113 -20.06 19.94 2.77
CA GLU A 113 -19.37 20.77 1.78
C GLU A 113 -19.60 20.29 0.34
N GLY A 114 -20.35 19.23 0.11
CA GLY A 114 -20.60 18.64 -1.20
C GLY A 114 -19.36 18.06 -1.87
N ARG A 115 -18.30 17.78 -1.13
CA ARG A 115 -17.04 17.24 -1.63
C ARG A 115 -17.16 15.78 -1.99
N THR A 116 -16.47 15.34 -3.03
CA THR A 116 -16.41 13.93 -3.38
C THR A 116 -15.48 13.18 -2.45
N PHE A 117 -15.96 12.13 -1.78
CA PHE A 117 -15.13 11.25 -0.97
C PHE A 117 -14.31 10.31 -1.86
N VAL A 118 -12.98 10.35 -1.71
CA VAL A 118 -12.04 9.47 -2.41
C VAL A 118 -11.64 8.33 -1.47
N HIS A 119 -12.12 7.12 -1.77
CA HIS A 119 -11.88 5.95 -0.91
C HIS A 119 -10.43 5.46 -1.00
N PRO A 120 -9.79 5.06 0.14
CA PRO A 120 -8.36 4.71 0.18
C PRO A 120 -7.97 3.40 -0.54
N PHE A 121 -8.90 2.49 -0.80
CA PHE A 121 -8.60 1.19 -1.40
C PHE A 121 -9.75 0.51 -2.15
N GLU A 122 -10.95 1.07 -2.16
CA GLU A 122 -12.13 0.40 -2.72
C GLU A 122 -12.60 1.01 -4.04
N GLY A 123 -13.20 0.19 -4.87
CA GLY A 123 -13.89 0.55 -6.09
C GLY A 123 -13.08 0.36 -7.39
N PRO A 124 -13.80 0.35 -8.53
CA PRO A 124 -13.23 -0.02 -9.83
C PRO A 124 -12.11 0.92 -10.29
N GLN A 125 -12.24 2.22 -10.07
CA GLN A 125 -11.24 3.20 -10.47
C GLN A 125 -9.96 3.09 -9.65
N THR A 126 -10.06 2.75 -8.36
CA THR A 126 -8.89 2.48 -7.51
C THR A 126 -8.14 1.26 -8.02
N ALA A 127 -8.85 0.17 -8.31
CA ALA A 127 -8.25 -1.04 -8.87
C ALA A 127 -7.65 -0.80 -10.26
N LEU A 128 -8.34 -0.05 -11.14
CA LEU A 128 -7.80 0.33 -12.44
C LEU A 128 -6.50 1.15 -12.31
N GLY A 129 -6.46 2.10 -11.37
CA GLY A 129 -5.26 2.88 -11.08
C GLY A 129 -4.08 2.01 -10.63
N THR A 130 -4.32 1.07 -9.74
CA THR A 130 -3.27 0.15 -9.25
C THR A 130 -2.91 -0.95 -10.24
N ALA A 131 -3.80 -1.33 -11.16
CA ALA A 131 -3.51 -2.21 -12.28
C ALA A 131 -2.41 -1.66 -13.20
N THR A 132 -2.31 -0.32 -13.32
CA THR A 132 -1.20 0.32 -14.07
C THR A 132 0.17 -0.06 -13.53
N LEU A 133 0.30 -0.36 -12.23
CA LEU A 133 1.56 -0.82 -11.64
C LEU A 133 1.89 -2.24 -12.12
N GLY A 134 0.90 -3.13 -12.14
CA GLY A 134 1.08 -4.50 -12.62
C GLY A 134 1.48 -4.55 -14.09
N LEU A 135 0.82 -3.77 -14.95
CA LEU A 135 1.19 -3.65 -16.37
C LEU A 135 2.60 -3.07 -16.55
N GLU A 136 2.93 -2.01 -15.84
CA GLU A 136 4.27 -1.39 -15.86
C GLU A 136 5.35 -2.37 -15.38
N LEU A 137 5.05 -3.17 -14.35
CA LEU A 137 5.97 -4.22 -13.89
C LEU A 137 6.24 -5.25 -14.97
N LEU A 138 5.21 -5.74 -15.67
CA LEU A 138 5.37 -6.71 -16.77
C LEU A 138 6.09 -6.11 -17.97
N ASP A 139 5.85 -4.84 -18.30
CA ASP A 139 6.57 -4.13 -19.36
C ASP A 139 8.07 -4.05 -19.07
N GLN A 140 8.45 -3.84 -17.82
CA GLN A 140 9.85 -3.74 -17.38
C GLN A 140 10.52 -5.11 -17.17
N ALA A 141 9.80 -6.06 -16.60
CA ALA A 141 10.33 -7.38 -16.25
C ALA A 141 10.19 -8.41 -17.36
N GLY A 142 9.25 -8.25 -18.29
CA GLY A 142 8.81 -9.31 -19.20
C GLY A 142 7.73 -10.20 -18.61
N LEU A 143 7.17 -11.08 -19.43
CA LEU A 143 6.05 -11.96 -19.07
C LEU A 143 6.49 -13.29 -18.42
N ASP A 144 7.78 -13.49 -18.22
CA ASP A 144 8.40 -14.70 -17.70
C ASP A 144 8.70 -14.67 -16.20
N LEU A 145 8.04 -13.75 -15.46
CA LEU A 145 8.06 -13.79 -14.00
C LEU A 145 7.39 -15.06 -13.48
N ASP A 146 8.06 -15.72 -12.52
CA ASP A 146 7.48 -16.85 -11.78
C ASP A 146 6.47 -16.38 -10.74
N ALA A 147 6.76 -15.24 -10.06
CA ALA A 147 5.90 -14.74 -9.01
C ALA A 147 5.99 -13.21 -8.82
N VAL A 148 4.89 -12.65 -8.32
CA VAL A 148 4.80 -11.26 -7.82
C VAL A 148 4.26 -11.27 -6.39
N ILE A 149 4.93 -10.54 -5.49
CA ILE A 149 4.54 -10.43 -4.07
C ILE A 149 3.99 -9.02 -3.83
N VAL A 150 2.76 -8.93 -3.32
CA VAL A 150 2.01 -7.67 -3.20
C VAL A 150 1.50 -7.46 -1.79
N PRO A 151 1.80 -6.33 -1.11
CA PRO A 151 1.26 -6.02 0.20
C PRO A 151 -0.25 -5.80 0.17
N ILE A 152 -0.95 -6.27 1.20
CA ILE A 152 -2.37 -6.09 1.39
C ILE A 152 -2.64 -5.34 2.71
N GLY A 153 -3.32 -4.19 2.59
CA GLY A 153 -4.10 -3.59 3.66
C GLY A 153 -5.59 -3.82 3.38
N GLY A 154 -6.29 -2.80 2.87
CA GLY A 154 -7.69 -2.98 2.41
C GLY A 154 -7.85 -3.65 1.04
N GLY A 155 -6.79 -4.14 0.42
CA GLY A 155 -6.84 -4.89 -0.83
C GLY A 155 -6.64 -4.09 -2.12
N GLY A 156 -6.83 -2.78 -2.12
CA GLY A 156 -6.87 -1.99 -3.37
C GLY A 156 -5.58 -2.00 -4.23
N LEU A 157 -4.40 -2.16 -3.62
CA LEU A 157 -3.16 -2.38 -4.37
C LEU A 157 -3.16 -3.76 -5.02
N CYS A 158 -3.39 -4.78 -4.19
CA CYS A 158 -3.32 -6.17 -4.61
C CYS A 158 -4.39 -6.50 -5.67
N ALA A 159 -5.60 -6.01 -5.51
CA ALA A 159 -6.71 -6.20 -6.44
C ALA A 159 -6.35 -5.79 -7.87
N GLY A 160 -5.81 -4.57 -8.05
CA GLY A 160 -5.45 -4.09 -9.38
C GLY A 160 -4.20 -4.78 -9.94
N VAL A 161 -3.14 -4.92 -9.12
CA VAL A 161 -1.90 -5.58 -9.55
C VAL A 161 -2.17 -7.04 -9.92
N ALA A 162 -2.85 -7.81 -9.07
CA ALA A 162 -3.16 -9.20 -9.32
C ALA A 162 -3.98 -9.38 -10.60
N ALA A 163 -5.02 -8.57 -10.80
CA ALA A 163 -5.81 -8.60 -12.01
C ALA A 163 -4.95 -8.35 -13.26
N ALA A 164 -4.11 -7.32 -13.25
CA ALA A 164 -3.23 -7.01 -14.37
C ALA A 164 -2.24 -8.14 -14.68
N ILE A 165 -1.59 -8.69 -13.65
CA ILE A 165 -0.64 -9.80 -13.79
C ILE A 165 -1.35 -11.03 -14.35
N LYS A 166 -2.46 -11.48 -13.75
CA LYS A 166 -3.14 -12.72 -14.17
C LYS A 166 -3.76 -12.64 -15.56
N LEU A 167 -4.21 -11.45 -15.98
CA LEU A 167 -4.76 -11.26 -17.33
C LEU A 167 -3.67 -11.25 -18.42
N ALA A 168 -2.48 -10.73 -18.12
CA ALA A 168 -1.39 -10.63 -19.10
C ALA A 168 -0.39 -11.80 -19.02
N ALA A 169 -0.12 -12.32 -17.81
CA ALA A 169 0.81 -13.42 -17.54
C ALA A 169 0.16 -14.47 -16.61
N PRO A 170 -0.81 -15.27 -17.09
CA PRO A 170 -1.64 -16.14 -16.24
C PRO A 170 -0.86 -17.21 -15.47
N ARG A 171 0.35 -17.56 -15.90
CA ARG A 171 1.23 -18.52 -15.20
C ARG A 171 2.01 -17.90 -14.04
N CYS A 172 2.16 -16.58 -14.00
CA CYS A 172 2.82 -15.88 -12.91
C CYS A 172 1.98 -15.99 -11.64
N LEU A 173 2.57 -16.50 -10.56
CA LEU A 173 1.90 -16.59 -9.26
C LEU A 173 1.82 -15.22 -8.60
N VAL A 174 0.69 -14.92 -7.98
CA VAL A 174 0.50 -13.69 -7.21
C VAL A 174 0.29 -14.04 -5.75
N PHE A 175 1.23 -13.60 -4.90
CA PHE A 175 1.15 -13.75 -3.44
C PHE A 175 0.71 -12.43 -2.81
N GLY A 176 -0.42 -12.47 -2.08
CA GLY A 176 -0.85 -11.36 -1.25
C GLY A 176 -0.25 -11.46 0.14
N VAL A 177 0.25 -10.36 0.69
CA VAL A 177 0.91 -10.36 2.01
C VAL A 177 0.13 -9.51 2.99
N GLU A 178 -0.31 -10.10 4.08
CA GLU A 178 -0.88 -9.40 5.23
C GLU A 178 -0.02 -9.59 6.49
N ARG A 179 -0.21 -8.69 7.45
CA ARG A 179 0.45 -8.79 8.75
C ARG A 179 -0.51 -9.42 9.78
N ILE A 180 -0.02 -10.34 10.59
CA ILE A 180 -0.74 -10.95 11.73
C ILE A 180 -1.31 -9.85 12.63
N GLY A 181 -2.64 -9.81 12.82
CA GLY A 181 -3.35 -8.74 13.53
C GLY A 181 -3.75 -7.52 12.68
N ALA A 182 -3.52 -7.60 11.36
CA ALA A 182 -4.08 -6.73 10.32
C ALA A 182 -4.49 -7.60 9.13
N ASP A 183 -5.24 -8.66 9.39
CA ASP A 183 -5.47 -9.83 8.55
C ASP A 183 -6.91 -9.96 8.05
N SER A 184 -7.56 -8.83 7.76
CA SER A 184 -8.96 -8.79 7.36
C SER A 184 -9.24 -9.52 6.03
N MET A 185 -8.32 -9.46 5.08
CA MET A 185 -8.44 -10.15 3.80
C MET A 185 -8.27 -11.66 3.96
N HIS A 186 -7.29 -12.11 4.76
CA HIS A 186 -7.08 -13.52 5.08
C HIS A 186 -8.33 -14.15 5.71
N ARG A 187 -8.92 -13.48 6.70
CA ARG A 187 -10.19 -13.89 7.31
C ARG A 187 -11.33 -13.93 6.29
N SER A 188 -11.38 -12.95 5.40
CA SER A 188 -12.39 -12.89 4.34
C SER A 188 -12.27 -14.04 3.35
N PHE A 189 -11.04 -14.44 2.99
CA PHE A 189 -10.81 -15.62 2.16
C PHE A 189 -11.27 -16.90 2.85
N ALA A 190 -10.93 -17.07 4.13
CA ALA A 190 -11.35 -18.23 4.92
C ALA A 190 -12.88 -18.32 5.09
N ALA A 191 -13.55 -17.17 5.27
CA ALA A 191 -15.01 -17.11 5.45
C ALA A 191 -15.78 -17.13 4.13
N GLY A 192 -15.13 -16.84 2.98
CA GLY A 192 -15.80 -16.67 1.69
C GLY A 192 -16.61 -15.38 1.56
N THR A 193 -16.56 -14.49 2.55
CA THR A 193 -17.27 -13.20 2.59
C THR A 193 -16.43 -12.15 3.29
N VAL A 194 -16.65 -10.88 3.01
CA VAL A 194 -15.92 -9.76 3.65
C VAL A 194 -16.01 -9.83 5.17
N GLN A 195 -14.87 -9.69 5.82
CA GLN A 195 -14.72 -9.74 7.27
C GLN A 195 -14.09 -8.47 7.80
N SER A 196 -14.32 -8.21 9.09
CA SER A 196 -13.65 -7.15 9.85
C SER A 196 -12.87 -7.74 11.02
N ILE A 197 -11.91 -6.97 11.52
CA ILE A 197 -11.16 -7.28 12.74
C ILE A 197 -11.48 -6.25 13.81
N PRO A 198 -11.64 -6.66 15.08
CA PRO A 198 -12.06 -5.74 16.15
C PRO A 198 -11.03 -4.66 16.45
N LYS A 199 -9.75 -4.99 16.30
CA LYS A 199 -8.64 -4.09 16.59
C LYS A 199 -7.42 -4.43 15.73
N VAL A 200 -6.95 -3.45 14.99
CA VAL A 200 -5.68 -3.54 14.26
C VAL A 200 -4.51 -3.44 15.25
N ARG A 201 -3.53 -4.32 15.10
CA ARG A 201 -2.29 -4.33 15.89
C ARG A 201 -1.13 -4.61 14.95
N THR A 202 -0.37 -3.60 14.56
CA THR A 202 0.80 -3.71 13.68
C THR A 202 1.63 -2.44 13.73
N ILE A 203 2.94 -2.55 13.48
CA ILE A 203 3.82 -1.40 13.19
C ILE A 203 3.59 -0.86 11.78
N ALA A 204 2.98 -1.64 10.87
CA ALA A 204 2.67 -1.27 9.49
C ALA A 204 1.28 -0.65 9.40
N ASP A 205 1.11 0.57 9.93
CA ASP A 205 -0.17 1.29 9.96
C ASP A 205 -0.82 1.45 8.58
N SER A 206 -0.01 1.58 7.52
CA SER A 206 -0.49 1.66 6.14
C SER A 206 -1.09 0.34 5.60
N LEU A 207 -0.87 -0.80 6.29
CA LEU A 207 -1.54 -2.08 6.05
C LEU A 207 -2.72 -2.30 7.02
N GLY A 208 -2.97 -1.37 7.92
CA GLY A 208 -3.92 -1.51 9.02
C GLY A 208 -5.40 -1.25 8.63
N ALA A 209 -5.90 -1.82 7.55
CA ALA A 209 -7.34 -1.76 7.27
C ALA A 209 -8.11 -2.71 8.18
N PRO A 210 -9.10 -2.21 8.97
CA PRO A 210 -9.82 -3.07 9.91
C PRO A 210 -10.87 -3.96 9.25
N TYR A 211 -11.10 -3.83 7.95
CA TYR A 211 -12.08 -4.58 7.18
C TYR A 211 -11.66 -4.73 5.72
N ALA A 212 -12.09 -5.81 5.09
CA ALA A 212 -12.14 -5.94 3.64
C ALA A 212 -13.45 -5.33 3.11
N LEU A 213 -13.45 -4.92 1.84
CA LEU A 213 -14.65 -4.43 1.15
C LEU A 213 -14.90 -5.22 -0.12
N PRO A 214 -16.16 -5.28 -0.60
CA PRO A 214 -16.60 -6.27 -1.60
C PRO A 214 -15.79 -6.24 -2.90
N TYR A 215 -15.54 -5.08 -3.48
CA TYR A 215 -14.88 -4.99 -4.80
C TYR A 215 -13.43 -5.45 -4.74
N SER A 216 -12.66 -4.93 -3.77
CA SER A 216 -11.27 -5.33 -3.58
C SER A 216 -11.14 -6.80 -3.17
N PHE A 217 -12.05 -7.29 -2.31
CA PHE A 217 -12.10 -8.69 -1.90
C PHE A 217 -12.33 -9.63 -3.09
N GLU A 218 -13.35 -9.37 -3.92
CA GLU A 218 -13.69 -10.22 -5.07
C GLU A 218 -12.55 -10.28 -6.10
N LEU A 219 -11.90 -9.15 -6.37
CA LEU A 219 -10.74 -9.15 -7.26
C LEU A 219 -9.56 -9.92 -6.66
N CYS A 220 -9.26 -9.72 -5.38
CA CYS A 220 -8.19 -10.48 -4.71
C CYS A 220 -8.51 -11.99 -4.73
N ARG A 221 -9.74 -12.38 -4.36
CA ARG A 221 -10.17 -13.77 -4.37
C ARG A 221 -10.06 -14.43 -5.75
N ARG A 222 -10.31 -13.65 -6.81
CA ARG A 222 -10.26 -14.16 -8.19
C ARG A 222 -8.84 -14.30 -8.73
N TYR A 223 -7.92 -13.39 -8.34
CA TYR A 223 -6.63 -13.24 -9.02
C TYR A 223 -5.40 -13.47 -8.13
N VAL A 224 -5.56 -13.58 -6.82
CA VAL A 224 -4.46 -13.93 -5.90
C VAL A 224 -4.43 -15.45 -5.75
N ASP A 225 -3.25 -16.04 -5.96
CA ASP A 225 -3.08 -17.49 -5.85
C ASP A 225 -3.01 -17.93 -4.39
N GLU A 226 -2.38 -17.10 -3.53
CA GLU A 226 -2.24 -17.41 -2.11
C GLU A 226 -2.06 -16.14 -1.27
N LEU A 227 -2.57 -16.17 -0.04
CA LEU A 227 -2.30 -15.17 0.98
C LEU A 227 -1.28 -15.70 1.98
N VAL A 228 -0.24 -14.93 2.26
CA VAL A 228 0.77 -15.25 3.27
C VAL A 228 0.78 -14.19 4.37
N MET A 229 1.17 -14.64 5.56
CA MET A 229 1.19 -13.83 6.76
C MET A 229 2.62 -13.58 7.22
N ILE A 230 2.88 -12.36 7.69
CA ILE A 230 4.13 -11.94 8.29
C ILE A 230 3.88 -11.28 9.65
N ASP A 231 4.91 -11.20 10.47
CA ASP A 231 4.88 -10.51 11.75
C ASP A 231 5.68 -9.20 11.74
N ASP A 232 5.68 -8.47 12.87
CA ASP A 232 6.39 -7.19 12.98
C ASP A 232 7.91 -7.35 13.00
N ASP A 233 8.45 -8.48 13.47
CA ASP A 233 9.90 -8.72 13.49
C ASP A 233 10.41 -9.00 12.08
N GLN A 234 9.67 -9.75 11.29
CA GLN A 234 9.95 -9.95 9.85
C GLN A 234 9.91 -8.64 9.07
N LEU A 235 8.98 -7.73 9.41
CA LEU A 235 8.95 -6.38 8.83
C LEU A 235 10.19 -5.57 9.17
N ARG A 236 10.60 -5.54 10.46
CA ARG A 236 11.82 -4.84 10.90
C ARG A 236 13.07 -5.39 10.21
N GLU A 237 13.19 -6.71 10.11
CA GLU A 237 14.32 -7.32 9.43
C GLU A 237 14.35 -6.97 7.94
N ALA A 238 13.23 -7.02 7.25
CA ALA A 238 13.13 -6.60 5.85
C ALA A 238 13.49 -5.11 5.67
N MET A 239 13.06 -4.23 6.60
CA MET A 239 13.48 -2.82 6.59
C MET A 239 15.00 -2.66 6.72
N ARG A 240 15.64 -3.42 7.63
CA ARG A 240 17.11 -3.41 7.80
C ARG A 240 17.82 -3.86 6.53
N LEU A 241 17.36 -4.95 5.92
CA LEU A 241 17.96 -5.49 4.70
C LEU A 241 17.83 -4.53 3.53
N LEU A 242 16.66 -3.94 3.32
CA LEU A 242 16.45 -2.92 2.29
C LEU A 242 17.34 -1.69 2.53
N PHE A 243 17.52 -1.28 3.79
CA PHE A 243 18.42 -0.17 4.10
C PHE A 243 19.90 -0.53 3.89
N ARG A 244 20.35 -1.71 4.35
CA ARG A 244 21.75 -2.14 4.21
C ARG A 244 22.17 -2.40 2.79
N HIS A 245 21.36 -3.12 2.02
CA HIS A 245 21.75 -3.60 0.68
C HIS A 245 21.26 -2.68 -0.44
N ALA A 246 20.05 -2.11 -0.31
CA ALA A 246 19.47 -1.24 -1.32
C ALA A 246 19.57 0.26 -1.00
N LYS A 247 20.02 0.64 0.21
CA LYS A 247 20.04 2.03 0.71
C LYS A 247 18.66 2.70 0.69
N LEU A 248 17.61 1.90 0.84
CA LEU A 248 16.22 2.36 0.83
C LEU A 248 15.69 2.51 2.27
N ALA A 249 15.30 3.73 2.63
CA ALA A 249 14.52 3.97 3.84
C ALA A 249 13.03 3.76 3.51
N VAL A 250 12.49 2.61 3.92
CA VAL A 250 11.09 2.25 3.66
C VAL A 250 10.24 2.34 4.93
N GLU A 251 8.97 2.65 4.79
CA GLU A 251 8.02 2.44 5.89
C GLU A 251 7.76 0.94 6.09
N PRO A 252 7.27 0.47 7.26
CA PRO A 252 7.03 -0.96 7.49
C PRO A 252 6.18 -1.63 6.41
N ALA A 253 5.12 -0.96 5.93
CA ALA A 253 4.29 -1.46 4.83
C ALA A 253 5.07 -1.67 3.53
N GLY A 254 6.05 -0.80 3.26
CA GLY A 254 6.94 -0.90 2.09
C GLY A 254 7.86 -2.12 2.12
N ALA A 255 8.15 -2.64 3.32
CA ALA A 255 8.99 -3.83 3.51
C ALA A 255 8.22 -5.16 3.44
N ALA A 256 6.89 -5.14 3.42
CA ALA A 256 6.07 -6.36 3.59
C ALA A 256 6.33 -7.44 2.52
N SER A 257 6.44 -7.08 1.25
CA SER A 257 6.77 -8.07 0.20
C SER A 257 8.15 -8.69 0.39
N THR A 258 9.14 -7.89 0.81
CA THR A 258 10.49 -8.37 1.14
C THR A 258 10.46 -9.29 2.35
N ALA A 259 9.70 -8.95 3.39
CA ALA A 259 9.51 -9.80 4.57
C ALA A 259 8.91 -11.16 4.21
N ALA A 260 7.90 -11.18 3.34
CA ALA A 260 7.31 -12.44 2.87
C ALA A 260 8.29 -13.27 2.04
N LEU A 261 9.08 -12.64 1.18
CA LEU A 261 10.10 -13.30 0.36
C LEU A 261 11.18 -13.97 1.22
N LEU A 262 11.63 -13.29 2.26
CA LEU A 262 12.71 -13.78 3.15
C LEU A 262 12.20 -14.72 4.24
N GLY A 263 10.91 -14.70 4.51
CA GLY A 263 10.24 -15.52 5.51
C GLY A 263 9.45 -16.69 4.87
N PRO A 264 8.09 -16.60 4.88
CA PRO A 264 7.24 -17.74 4.51
C PRO A 264 7.38 -18.21 3.05
N LEU A 265 7.89 -17.37 2.14
CA LEU A 265 8.05 -17.73 0.73
C LEU A 265 9.49 -18.09 0.34
N ARG A 266 10.45 -18.02 1.25
CA ARG A 266 11.88 -18.16 0.96
C ARG A 266 12.22 -19.45 0.22
N GLU A 267 11.84 -20.58 0.78
CA GLU A 267 12.16 -21.90 0.19
C GLU A 267 11.40 -22.13 -1.11
N ARG A 268 10.13 -21.75 -1.14
CA ARG A 268 9.24 -21.92 -2.28
C ARG A 268 9.66 -21.13 -3.50
N LEU A 269 10.24 -19.95 -3.29
CA LEU A 269 10.65 -19.04 -4.37
C LEU A 269 12.16 -19.04 -4.62
N ALA A 270 12.91 -19.93 -3.97
CA ALA A 270 14.34 -20.09 -4.21
C ALA A 270 14.62 -20.41 -5.70
N GLY A 271 15.51 -19.64 -6.34
CA GLY A 271 15.86 -19.78 -7.74
C GLY A 271 14.79 -19.37 -8.75
N LYS A 272 13.67 -18.79 -8.28
CA LYS A 272 12.59 -18.27 -9.12
C LYS A 272 12.82 -16.81 -9.48
N ARG A 273 12.27 -16.38 -10.59
CA ARG A 273 12.27 -14.99 -11.02
C ARG A 273 11.10 -14.25 -10.38
N VAL A 274 11.39 -13.56 -9.28
CA VAL A 274 10.38 -12.96 -8.40
C VAL A 274 10.43 -11.44 -8.44
N ALA A 275 9.27 -10.79 -8.45
CA ALA A 275 9.16 -9.36 -8.21
C ALA A 275 8.47 -9.08 -6.87
N ALA A 276 9.07 -8.20 -6.05
CA ALA A 276 8.53 -7.73 -4.78
C ALA A 276 8.19 -6.23 -4.86
N ILE A 277 6.98 -5.84 -4.48
CA ILE A 277 6.56 -4.43 -4.52
C ILE A 277 6.97 -3.72 -3.24
N VAL A 278 7.84 -2.70 -3.37
CA VAL A 278 8.22 -1.79 -2.28
C VAL A 278 7.28 -0.58 -2.33
N CYS A 279 6.17 -0.66 -1.61
CA CYS A 279 4.98 0.13 -1.88
C CYS A 279 5.00 1.57 -1.32
N GLY A 280 5.91 1.91 -0.37
CA GLY A 280 5.97 3.25 0.22
C GLY A 280 7.14 3.49 1.16
N SER A 281 7.41 4.79 1.42
CA SER A 281 8.51 5.27 2.27
C SER A 281 8.12 6.43 3.19
N ASN A 282 6.83 6.69 3.40
CA ASN A 282 6.37 7.82 4.18
C ASN A 282 6.50 7.56 5.70
N ILE A 283 7.72 7.62 6.18
CA ILE A 283 8.12 7.49 7.58
C ILE A 283 9.13 8.60 7.91
N ASP A 284 9.08 9.16 9.11
CA ASP A 284 10.09 10.11 9.59
C ASP A 284 11.35 9.39 10.09
N GLU A 285 12.46 10.14 10.14
CA GLU A 285 13.79 9.62 10.47
C GLU A 285 13.83 8.98 11.86
N ARG A 286 13.15 9.57 12.83
CA ARG A 286 13.12 9.09 14.22
C ARG A 286 12.36 7.77 14.32
N SER A 287 11.17 7.69 13.73
CA SER A 287 10.38 6.46 13.69
C SER A 287 11.12 5.35 12.95
N PHE A 288 11.76 5.68 11.83
CA PHE A 288 12.57 4.73 11.07
C PHE A 288 13.73 4.18 11.91
N ALA A 289 14.55 5.05 12.54
CA ALA A 289 15.65 4.64 13.39
C ALA A 289 15.18 3.77 14.56
N THR A 290 14.11 4.19 15.26
CA THR A 290 13.55 3.44 16.38
C THR A 290 13.13 2.02 15.98
N LEU A 291 12.50 1.85 14.81
CA LEU A 291 12.10 0.53 14.33
C LEU A 291 13.29 -0.35 13.96
N LEU A 292 14.38 0.22 13.46
CA LEU A 292 15.60 -0.53 13.17
C LEU A 292 16.36 -0.97 14.44
N GLU A 293 16.28 -0.20 15.52
CA GLU A 293 16.94 -0.49 16.80
C GLU A 293 16.22 -1.58 17.61
N GLN A 294 14.90 -1.71 17.45
CA GLN A 294 14.12 -2.73 18.14
C GLN A 294 14.51 -4.13 17.65
N HIS A 295 15.19 -4.91 18.49
CA HIS A 295 15.67 -6.23 18.16
C HIS A 295 14.54 -7.27 18.29
N GLY A 296 14.22 -7.94 17.18
CA GLY A 296 13.78 -9.32 17.20
C GLY A 296 15.02 -10.23 17.26
N PRO A 297 14.89 -11.54 17.49
CA PRO A 297 16.03 -12.46 17.50
C PRO A 297 16.82 -12.31 16.19
N THR A 298 18.10 -11.95 16.31
CA THR A 298 19.02 -11.79 15.18
C THR A 298 19.19 -13.14 14.50
N THR A 299 18.58 -13.31 13.34
CA THR A 299 19.02 -14.33 12.39
C THR A 299 19.97 -13.67 11.39
N ASP A 300 21.25 -13.68 11.66
CA ASP A 300 22.31 -13.53 10.67
C ASP A 300 22.25 -14.72 9.72
N SER A 301 21.35 -14.68 8.75
CA SER A 301 21.09 -15.80 7.84
C SER A 301 21.10 -15.40 6.36
N LEU A 302 21.94 -14.44 5.99
CA LEU A 302 22.48 -14.39 4.65
C LEU A 302 23.89 -14.98 4.76
N GLY A 303 24.02 -16.28 4.47
CA GLY A 303 25.29 -16.98 4.50
C GLY A 303 26.32 -16.27 3.61
N ALA A 304 27.57 -16.27 4.11
CA ALA A 304 28.75 -15.87 3.36
C ALA A 304 28.93 -16.72 2.09
#